data_94befd1c9b6f10419ce94844c54ed7d6
#
_entry.id   94befd1c9b6f10419ce94844c54ed7d6
#
_cell.length_a   1.000
_cell.length_b   1.000
_cell.length_c   1.000
_cell.angle_alpha   90.00
_cell.angle_beta   90.00
_cell.angle_gamma   90.00
#
_symmetry.space_group_name_H-M   'P 1'
#
loop_
_entity.id
_entity.type
_entity.pdbx_description
1 polymer ?
#
loop_
_entity_poly.entity_id
_entity_poly.type
_entity_poly.pdbx_seq_one_letter_code
_entity_poly.pdbx_strand_id
1 'polypeptide(L)'
;MKYKKVYIFNLPNIVTGGPEALFQLSHELLEMGVDCRTHFLGQFENPIDKEFSSYKCNWDVPLDLDEDTLCIIPEVATGLIGHPLFSKPKMAIWWLSVDNNNSTFSDFGKEGVLHLYQSNYAMNYLRKNGAKDMSILFEPINDSYFGYPKLEKKDKVCYSIKGEAIGVAMQKALPQYEFVMLKGMSRDEVKQNLAESKLFIDFGHHPGRDRLPRESVTLGTCLLTSKKGSAALQSDVCIPPRFKFYSDESHKIKRAIQECVDNYDLVSEEFEPYRNVIRQEKRVFIQHIENLLRL
;
A
#
# COMPACT_ATOMS: atom_id res chain seq x y z
N MET A 1 -18.66 -19.28 -6.77
CA MET A 1 -18.60 -17.83 -6.60
C MET A 1 -19.99 -17.29 -6.36
N LYS A 2 -20.15 -16.37 -5.45
CA LYS A 2 -21.46 -15.72 -5.17
C LYS A 2 -21.81 -14.68 -6.24
N TYR A 3 -20.81 -13.96 -6.74
CA TYR A 3 -20.98 -12.91 -7.73
C TYR A 3 -20.56 -13.40 -9.12
N LYS A 4 -21.35 -13.05 -10.15
CA LYS A 4 -21.06 -13.36 -11.55
C LYS A 4 -20.14 -12.34 -12.19
N LYS A 5 -20.23 -11.08 -11.73
CA LYS A 5 -19.47 -9.93 -12.25
C LYS A 5 -18.84 -9.15 -11.09
N VAL A 6 -17.63 -8.63 -11.31
CA VAL A 6 -16.97 -7.72 -10.39
C VAL A 6 -16.62 -6.44 -11.15
N TYR A 7 -17.10 -5.29 -10.65
CA TYR A 7 -16.67 -3.99 -11.12
C TYR A 7 -15.71 -3.36 -10.12
N ILE A 8 -14.55 -2.92 -10.63
CA ILE A 8 -13.57 -2.16 -9.86
C ILE A 8 -13.61 -0.71 -10.34
N PHE A 9 -13.87 0.21 -9.43
CA PHE A 9 -13.85 1.64 -9.74
C PHE A 9 -12.46 2.19 -9.45
N ASN A 10 -11.82 2.78 -10.45
CA ASN A 10 -10.44 3.27 -10.35
C ASN A 10 -10.33 4.75 -10.74
N LEU A 11 -9.23 5.38 -10.35
CA LEU A 11 -8.90 6.74 -10.71
C LEU A 11 -8.01 6.76 -11.97
N PRO A 12 -8.34 7.59 -12.97
CA PRO A 12 -7.58 7.63 -14.21
C PRO A 12 -6.25 8.38 -14.03
N ASN A 13 -5.20 7.91 -14.70
CA ASN A 13 -3.91 8.62 -14.83
C ASN A 13 -3.25 9.07 -13.52
N ILE A 14 -3.52 8.38 -12.39
CA ILE A 14 -2.92 8.68 -11.09
C ILE A 14 -1.95 7.55 -10.73
N VAL A 15 -0.65 7.87 -10.73
CA VAL A 15 0.43 6.92 -10.42
C VAL A 15 0.74 6.96 -8.93
N THR A 16 -0.07 6.26 -8.15
CA THR A 16 0.12 6.09 -6.70
C THR A 16 -0.24 4.66 -6.27
N GLY A 17 0.04 4.31 -5.02
CA GLY A 17 -0.21 2.96 -4.48
C GLY A 17 -1.67 2.52 -4.50
N GLY A 18 -2.62 3.43 -4.30
CA GLY A 18 -4.06 3.11 -4.31
C GLY A 18 -4.55 2.63 -5.69
N PRO A 19 -4.43 3.45 -6.76
CA PRO A 19 -4.76 3.02 -8.10
C PRO A 19 -4.03 1.73 -8.54
N GLU A 20 -2.75 1.57 -8.19
CA GLU A 20 -2.03 0.34 -8.51
C GLU A 20 -2.63 -0.89 -7.81
N ALA A 21 -3.07 -0.77 -6.55
CA ALA A 21 -3.75 -1.86 -5.85
C ALA A 21 -5.02 -2.30 -6.59
N LEU A 22 -5.81 -1.35 -7.10
CA LEU A 22 -7.00 -1.62 -7.89
C LEU A 22 -6.67 -2.31 -9.23
N PHE A 23 -5.57 -1.92 -9.89
CA PHE A 23 -5.08 -2.64 -11.08
C PHE A 23 -4.60 -4.04 -10.76
N GLN A 24 -3.90 -4.25 -9.64
CA GLN A 24 -3.49 -5.58 -9.19
C GLN A 24 -4.70 -6.47 -8.93
N LEU A 25 -5.75 -5.94 -8.30
CA LEU A 25 -6.98 -6.67 -8.07
C LEU A 25 -7.68 -7.04 -9.39
N SER A 26 -7.79 -6.11 -10.35
CA SER A 26 -8.33 -6.38 -11.67
C SER A 26 -7.57 -7.49 -12.38
N HIS A 27 -6.24 -7.40 -12.38
CA HIS A 27 -5.35 -8.37 -13.00
C HIS A 27 -5.57 -9.77 -12.43
N GLU A 28 -5.52 -9.94 -11.11
CA GLU A 28 -5.66 -11.27 -10.49
C GLU A 28 -7.06 -11.85 -10.70
N LEU A 29 -8.13 -11.04 -10.63
CA LEU A 29 -9.48 -11.49 -10.92
C LEU A 29 -9.61 -11.99 -12.37
N LEU A 30 -9.03 -11.28 -13.33
CA LEU A 30 -9.01 -11.70 -14.75
C LEU A 30 -8.18 -12.97 -14.96
N GLU A 31 -7.02 -13.11 -14.28
CA GLU A 31 -6.21 -14.34 -14.30
C GLU A 31 -7.00 -15.55 -13.73
N MET A 32 -7.84 -15.32 -12.74
CA MET A 32 -8.72 -16.35 -12.15
C MET A 32 -9.95 -16.67 -13.02
N GLY A 33 -10.12 -15.99 -14.17
CA GLY A 33 -11.25 -16.18 -15.09
C GLY A 33 -12.57 -15.56 -14.60
N VAL A 34 -12.51 -14.59 -13.67
CA VAL A 34 -13.68 -13.84 -13.20
C VAL A 34 -14.03 -12.76 -14.23
N ASP A 35 -15.34 -12.55 -14.53
CA ASP A 35 -15.80 -11.39 -15.30
C ASP A 35 -15.56 -10.11 -14.50
N CYS A 36 -14.32 -9.62 -14.57
CA CYS A 36 -13.90 -8.40 -13.91
C CYS A 36 -13.81 -7.25 -14.90
N ARG A 37 -14.40 -6.13 -14.55
CA ARG A 37 -14.48 -4.92 -15.37
C ARG A 37 -14.03 -3.73 -14.55
N THR A 38 -13.14 -2.90 -15.13
CA THR A 38 -12.67 -1.68 -14.48
C THR A 38 -13.40 -0.48 -15.05
N HIS A 39 -14.01 0.30 -14.17
CA HIS A 39 -14.67 1.54 -14.53
C HIS A 39 -13.88 2.72 -13.97
N PHE A 40 -13.46 3.64 -14.84
CA PHE A 40 -12.75 4.85 -14.41
C PHE A 40 -13.72 5.97 -14.07
N LEU A 41 -13.45 6.65 -12.96
CA LEU A 41 -14.27 7.78 -12.49
C LEU A 41 -13.99 9.02 -13.34
N GLY A 42 -14.90 9.32 -14.28
CA GLY A 42 -14.79 10.39 -15.26
C GLY A 42 -14.75 9.89 -16.70
N GLN A 43 -14.58 10.83 -17.66
CA GLN A 43 -14.46 10.52 -19.08
C GLN A 43 -13.02 10.76 -19.54
N PHE A 44 -12.36 9.74 -20.08
CA PHE A 44 -10.98 9.77 -20.49
C PHE A 44 -10.77 8.89 -21.73
N GLU A 45 -9.99 9.37 -22.70
CA GLU A 45 -9.61 8.57 -23.88
C GLU A 45 -8.63 7.45 -23.50
N ASN A 46 -7.65 7.76 -22.64
CA ASN A 46 -6.63 6.82 -22.17
C ASN A 46 -6.49 6.94 -20.64
N PRO A 47 -7.30 6.19 -19.87
CA PRO A 47 -7.29 6.31 -18.41
C PRO A 47 -6.15 5.55 -17.71
N ILE A 48 -5.43 4.69 -18.44
CA ILE A 48 -4.38 3.83 -17.90
C ILE A 48 -3.01 4.45 -18.18
N ASP A 49 -2.30 4.84 -17.11
CA ASP A 49 -0.92 5.29 -17.23
C ASP A 49 -0.01 4.13 -17.67
N LYS A 50 1.06 4.46 -18.43
CA LYS A 50 2.05 3.50 -18.91
C LYS A 50 2.67 2.63 -17.82
N GLU A 51 2.80 3.16 -16.60
CA GLU A 51 3.31 2.45 -15.44
C GLU A 51 2.45 1.24 -15.04
N PHE A 52 1.18 1.24 -15.44
CA PHE A 52 0.21 0.17 -15.15
C PHE A 52 -0.13 -0.69 -16.36
N SER A 53 0.49 -0.45 -17.51
CA SER A 53 0.19 -1.14 -18.76
C SER A 53 0.44 -2.66 -18.74
N SER A 54 1.22 -3.16 -17.78
CA SER A 54 1.46 -4.59 -17.57
C SER A 54 0.31 -5.32 -16.88
N TYR A 55 -0.58 -4.59 -16.22
CA TYR A 55 -1.75 -5.21 -15.56
C TYR A 55 -2.87 -5.46 -16.56
N LYS A 56 -3.45 -6.65 -16.54
CA LYS A 56 -4.69 -6.93 -17.27
C LYS A 56 -5.82 -6.08 -16.71
N CYS A 57 -6.52 -5.38 -17.60
CA CYS A 57 -7.59 -4.48 -17.23
C CYS A 57 -8.64 -4.49 -18.35
N ASN A 58 -9.84 -4.96 -18.06
CA ASN A 58 -10.97 -4.92 -18.97
C ASN A 58 -11.78 -3.64 -18.69
N TRP A 59 -11.54 -2.61 -19.46
CA TRP A 59 -12.17 -1.31 -19.33
C TRP A 59 -12.91 -0.93 -20.62
N ASP A 60 -13.57 0.23 -20.63
CA ASP A 60 -14.40 0.71 -21.75
C ASP A 60 -15.62 -0.21 -22.02
N VAL A 61 -16.12 -0.83 -20.95
CA VAL A 61 -17.30 -1.66 -20.97
C VAL A 61 -18.45 -0.93 -20.29
N PRO A 62 -19.65 -0.84 -20.90
CA PRO A 62 -20.80 -0.22 -20.27
C PRO A 62 -21.12 -0.85 -18.91
N LEU A 63 -21.59 -0.03 -17.96
CA LEU A 63 -22.06 -0.52 -16.68
C LEU A 63 -23.33 -1.39 -16.86
N ASP A 64 -23.23 -2.62 -16.39
CA ASP A 64 -24.33 -3.59 -16.35
C ASP A 64 -24.41 -4.14 -14.93
N LEU A 65 -25.15 -3.44 -14.07
CA LEU A 65 -25.20 -3.65 -12.62
C LEU A 65 -26.51 -4.35 -12.24
N ASP A 66 -26.38 -5.55 -11.68
CA ASP A 66 -27.47 -6.37 -11.18
C ASP A 66 -27.18 -6.90 -9.75
N GLU A 67 -28.04 -7.77 -9.26
CA GLU A 67 -27.92 -8.36 -7.91
C GLU A 67 -26.76 -9.36 -7.78
N ASP A 68 -26.29 -9.92 -8.92
CA ASP A 68 -25.15 -10.82 -8.98
C ASP A 68 -23.81 -10.08 -9.14
N THR A 69 -23.81 -8.75 -9.05
CA THR A 69 -22.64 -7.89 -9.24
C THR A 69 -22.04 -7.44 -7.92
N LEU A 70 -20.71 -7.52 -7.79
CA LEU A 70 -19.93 -6.87 -6.72
C LEU A 70 -19.25 -5.62 -7.28
N CYS A 71 -19.52 -4.47 -6.69
CA CYS A 71 -18.82 -3.21 -6.99
C CYS A 71 -17.81 -2.89 -5.91
N ILE A 72 -16.52 -2.79 -6.26
CA ILE A 72 -15.44 -2.42 -5.36
C ILE A 72 -14.99 -0.99 -5.68
N ILE A 73 -15.10 -0.10 -4.70
CA ILE A 73 -14.73 1.31 -4.82
C ILE A 73 -13.62 1.65 -3.82
N PRO A 74 -12.68 2.56 -4.15
CA PRO A 74 -11.75 3.10 -3.17
C PRO A 74 -12.47 4.05 -2.19
N GLU A 75 -11.85 4.29 -1.04
CA GLU A 75 -12.36 5.19 0.00
C GLU A 75 -12.65 6.63 -0.47
N VAL A 76 -11.96 7.06 -1.52
CA VAL A 76 -12.17 8.40 -2.12
C VAL A 76 -13.44 8.47 -3.00
N ALA A 77 -14.07 7.33 -3.30
CA ALA A 77 -15.28 7.23 -4.13
C ALA A 77 -16.54 6.87 -3.31
N THR A 78 -16.50 7.03 -2.00
CA THR A 78 -17.62 6.68 -1.10
C THR A 78 -18.92 7.43 -1.39
N GLY A 79 -18.86 8.56 -2.10
CA GLY A 79 -20.05 9.26 -2.60
C GLY A 79 -20.96 8.45 -3.55
N LEU A 80 -20.47 7.32 -4.09
CA LEU A 80 -21.27 6.39 -4.86
C LEU A 80 -22.22 5.54 -4.00
N ILE A 81 -21.95 5.43 -2.69
CA ILE A 81 -22.81 4.67 -1.77
C ILE A 81 -24.16 5.36 -1.59
N GLY A 82 -25.22 4.64 -1.96
CA GLY A 82 -26.59 5.16 -1.90
C GLY A 82 -27.05 5.89 -3.15
N HIS A 83 -26.19 6.05 -4.17
CA HIS A 83 -26.64 6.56 -5.46
C HIS A 83 -27.57 5.54 -6.15
N PRO A 84 -28.70 5.95 -6.76
CA PRO A 84 -29.70 5.04 -7.34
C PRO A 84 -29.16 4.00 -8.33
N LEU A 85 -28.13 4.34 -9.11
CA LEU A 85 -27.47 3.43 -10.04
C LEU A 85 -26.89 2.18 -9.35
N PHE A 86 -26.49 2.32 -8.08
CA PHE A 86 -25.88 1.25 -7.28
C PHE A 86 -26.85 0.63 -6.27
N SER A 87 -28.16 0.69 -6.54
CA SER A 87 -29.18 0.14 -5.65
C SER A 87 -29.26 -1.40 -5.68
N LYS A 88 -28.80 -2.03 -6.76
CA LYS A 88 -28.88 -3.49 -6.94
C LYS A 88 -27.59 -4.23 -6.55
N PRO A 89 -26.40 -3.81 -7.00
CA PRO A 89 -25.17 -4.56 -6.73
C PRO A 89 -24.79 -4.51 -5.26
N LYS A 90 -24.04 -5.53 -4.80
CA LYS A 90 -23.32 -5.46 -3.53
C LYS A 90 -22.20 -4.42 -3.65
N MET A 91 -22.15 -3.48 -2.71
CA MET A 91 -21.11 -2.46 -2.66
C MET A 91 -20.03 -2.85 -1.66
N ALA A 92 -18.77 -2.72 -2.05
CA ALA A 92 -17.61 -2.86 -1.17
C ALA A 92 -16.72 -1.62 -1.25
N ILE A 93 -16.31 -1.10 -0.11
CA ILE A 93 -15.34 0.00 -0.02
C ILE A 93 -13.98 -0.60 0.35
N TRP A 94 -12.98 -0.41 -0.51
CA TRP A 94 -11.61 -0.81 -0.19
C TRP A 94 -10.84 0.36 0.41
N TRP A 95 -10.57 0.25 1.70
CA TRP A 95 -9.89 1.27 2.51
C TRP A 95 -8.38 1.19 2.35
N LEU A 96 -7.87 1.74 1.26
CA LEU A 96 -6.44 1.78 0.93
C LEU A 96 -5.69 2.83 1.75
N SER A 97 -6.39 3.91 2.17
CA SER A 97 -5.89 4.92 3.08
C SER A 97 -7.06 5.51 3.88
N VAL A 98 -7.21 5.09 5.12
CA VAL A 98 -8.36 5.53 5.95
C VAL A 98 -8.40 7.05 6.17
N ASP A 99 -7.27 7.74 6.07
CA ASP A 99 -7.20 9.19 6.27
C ASP A 99 -7.65 9.98 5.03
N ASN A 100 -7.79 9.31 3.86
CA ASN A 100 -8.35 9.91 2.65
C ASN A 100 -9.89 9.97 2.68
N ASN A 101 -10.53 9.49 3.73
CA ASN A 101 -11.99 9.54 3.85
C ASN A 101 -12.55 10.97 3.98
N ASN A 102 -11.77 12.00 4.08
CA ASN A 102 -12.17 13.43 4.10
C ASN A 102 -13.50 13.72 4.80
N SER A 103 -13.89 12.90 5.77
CA SER A 103 -15.16 12.97 6.53
C SER A 103 -16.43 12.84 5.65
N THR A 104 -16.33 12.35 4.41
CA THR A 104 -17.47 12.28 3.48
C THR A 104 -18.33 11.05 3.70
N PHE A 105 -17.75 9.96 4.24
CA PHE A 105 -18.48 8.75 4.57
C PHE A 105 -18.57 8.56 6.08
N SER A 106 -19.79 8.58 6.61
CA SER A 106 -20.07 8.47 8.04
C SER A 106 -20.93 7.26 8.44
N ASP A 107 -21.65 6.66 7.48
CA ASP A 107 -22.54 5.53 7.74
C ASP A 107 -21.82 4.18 7.61
N PHE A 108 -20.82 3.95 8.47
CA PHE A 108 -20.05 2.70 8.51
C PHE A 108 -20.88 1.47 8.88
N GLY A 109 -22.02 1.65 9.55
CA GLY A 109 -22.95 0.58 9.93
C GLY A 109 -23.98 0.25 8.86
N LYS A 110 -23.94 0.90 7.68
CA LYS A 110 -24.91 0.73 6.61
C LYS A 110 -24.99 -0.73 6.14
N GLU A 111 -26.21 -1.28 6.20
CA GLU A 111 -26.46 -2.64 5.69
C GLU A 111 -26.16 -2.75 4.20
N GLY A 112 -25.65 -3.89 3.79
CA GLY A 112 -25.33 -4.15 2.38
C GLY A 112 -24.00 -3.55 1.90
N VAL A 113 -23.25 -2.82 2.75
CA VAL A 113 -21.91 -2.30 2.41
C VAL A 113 -20.83 -3.14 3.09
N LEU A 114 -19.92 -3.72 2.31
CA LEU A 114 -18.77 -4.46 2.79
C LEU A 114 -17.56 -3.52 2.90
N HIS A 115 -16.87 -3.55 4.02
CA HIS A 115 -15.63 -2.78 4.21
C HIS A 115 -14.42 -3.69 4.07
N LEU A 116 -13.58 -3.46 3.04
CA LEU A 116 -12.34 -4.18 2.80
C LEU A 116 -11.19 -3.39 3.42
N TYR A 117 -10.43 -4.02 4.31
CA TYR A 117 -9.28 -3.38 4.98
C TYR A 117 -7.98 -4.08 4.63
N GLN A 118 -6.90 -3.31 4.52
CA GLN A 118 -5.57 -3.79 4.14
C GLN A 118 -4.60 -3.93 5.32
N SER A 119 -4.92 -3.38 6.47
CA SER A 119 -4.05 -3.35 7.64
C SER A 119 -4.85 -3.41 8.94
N ASN A 120 -4.21 -3.82 10.04
CA ASN A 120 -4.84 -3.75 11.36
C ASN A 120 -5.14 -2.30 11.78
N TYR A 121 -4.35 -1.34 11.31
CA TYR A 121 -4.64 0.07 11.50
C TYR A 121 -5.99 0.45 10.87
N ALA A 122 -6.20 0.08 9.60
CA ALA A 122 -7.46 0.31 8.91
C ALA A 122 -8.64 -0.46 9.57
N MET A 123 -8.41 -1.72 9.96
CA MET A 123 -9.42 -2.50 10.69
C MET A 123 -9.86 -1.81 11.99
N ASN A 124 -8.91 -1.32 12.78
CA ASN A 124 -9.21 -0.62 14.03
C ASN A 124 -9.98 0.69 13.78
N TYR A 125 -9.63 1.43 12.74
CA TYR A 125 -10.37 2.61 12.31
C TYR A 125 -11.83 2.26 11.97
N LEU A 126 -12.06 1.24 11.16
CA LEU A 126 -13.39 0.80 10.75
C LEU A 126 -14.24 0.35 11.95
N ARG A 127 -13.68 -0.46 12.85
CA ARG A 127 -14.36 -0.91 14.08
C ARG A 127 -14.74 0.26 14.97
N LYS A 128 -13.82 1.22 15.14
CA LYS A 128 -14.08 2.43 15.96
C LYS A 128 -15.23 3.27 15.38
N ASN A 129 -15.42 3.26 14.06
CA ASN A 129 -16.49 3.99 13.39
C ASN A 129 -17.77 3.15 13.19
N GLY A 130 -17.85 1.93 13.72
CA GLY A 130 -19.08 1.13 13.73
C GLY A 130 -19.31 0.25 12.51
N ALA A 131 -18.27 -0.02 11.69
CA ALA A 131 -18.38 -0.95 10.58
C ALA A 131 -18.73 -2.36 11.09
N LYS A 132 -19.74 -2.98 10.47
CA LYS A 132 -20.28 -4.30 10.87
C LYS A 132 -19.80 -5.41 9.92
N ASP A 133 -19.89 -5.17 8.62
CA ASP A 133 -19.52 -6.12 7.57
C ASP A 133 -18.12 -5.79 7.07
N MET A 134 -17.12 -6.58 7.46
CA MET A 134 -15.72 -6.30 7.16
C MET A 134 -14.98 -7.55 6.71
N SER A 135 -14.10 -7.41 5.73
CA SER A 135 -13.18 -8.47 5.28
C SER A 135 -11.78 -7.91 5.02
N ILE A 136 -10.77 -8.76 5.16
CA ILE A 136 -9.41 -8.39 4.85
C ILE A 136 -9.17 -8.50 3.34
N LEU A 137 -8.54 -7.48 2.77
CA LEU A 137 -7.99 -7.49 1.42
C LEU A 137 -6.79 -6.54 1.39
N PHE A 138 -5.58 -7.08 1.28
CA PHE A 138 -4.39 -6.24 1.13
C PHE A 138 -3.67 -6.56 -0.20
N GLU A 139 -3.05 -5.57 -0.78
CA GLU A 139 -2.29 -5.67 -2.01
C GLU A 139 -0.82 -6.08 -1.74
N PRO A 140 -0.18 -6.87 -2.63
CA PRO A 140 1.26 -7.09 -2.61
C PRO A 140 2.01 -5.87 -3.16
N ILE A 141 3.33 -5.81 -2.92
CA ILE A 141 4.21 -4.94 -3.70
C ILE A 141 4.37 -5.51 -5.13
N ASN A 142 4.86 -4.68 -6.04
CA ASN A 142 5.06 -5.09 -7.43
C ASN A 142 6.14 -6.20 -7.53
N ASP A 143 5.88 -7.23 -8.34
CA ASP A 143 6.77 -8.39 -8.50
C ASP A 143 8.18 -8.01 -8.96
N SER A 144 8.36 -6.87 -9.66
CA SER A 144 9.65 -6.38 -10.13
C SER A 144 10.66 -6.06 -9.02
N TYR A 145 10.22 -5.95 -7.76
CA TYR A 145 11.12 -5.78 -6.61
C TYR A 145 11.80 -7.09 -6.19
N PHE A 146 11.15 -8.23 -6.37
CA PHE A 146 11.71 -9.55 -5.98
C PHE A 146 12.81 -10.04 -6.93
N GLY A 147 12.72 -9.69 -8.20
CA GLY A 147 13.70 -10.04 -9.21
C GLY A 147 14.80 -9.00 -9.44
N TYR A 148 14.83 -7.94 -8.62
CA TYR A 148 15.80 -6.86 -8.82
C TYR A 148 17.22 -7.33 -8.47
N PRO A 149 18.25 -6.98 -9.26
CA PRO A 149 19.62 -7.39 -9.00
C PRO A 149 20.11 -6.93 -7.62
N LYS A 150 20.87 -7.79 -6.94
CA LYS A 150 21.59 -7.36 -5.74
C LYS A 150 22.70 -6.38 -6.14
N LEU A 151 22.61 -5.15 -5.67
CA LEU A 151 23.63 -4.14 -5.84
C LEU A 151 24.52 -4.07 -4.60
N GLU A 152 25.74 -3.56 -4.78
CA GLU A 152 26.64 -3.26 -3.68
C GLU A 152 26.01 -2.18 -2.77
N LYS A 153 25.99 -2.45 -1.47
CA LYS A 153 25.45 -1.53 -0.49
C LYS A 153 26.44 -0.44 -0.15
N LYS A 154 26.00 0.81 -0.23
CA LYS A 154 26.76 2.02 0.07
C LYS A 154 26.32 2.59 1.42
N ASP A 155 27.15 3.39 2.06
CA ASP A 155 26.80 4.15 3.27
C ASP A 155 25.79 5.27 2.94
N LYS A 156 24.70 4.85 2.34
CA LYS A 156 23.61 5.66 1.82
C LYS A 156 22.35 5.44 2.66
N VAL A 157 21.70 6.54 3.00
CA VAL A 157 20.41 6.61 3.71
C VAL A 157 19.37 7.26 2.82
N CYS A 158 18.39 6.50 2.37
CA CYS A 158 17.25 7.06 1.64
C CYS A 158 16.14 7.50 2.60
N TYR A 159 15.34 8.49 2.21
CA TYR A 159 14.16 8.91 2.94
C TYR A 159 13.06 9.41 2.02
N SER A 160 11.80 9.26 2.47
CA SER A 160 10.64 9.73 1.72
C SER A 160 10.36 11.21 1.98
N ILE A 161 9.62 11.85 1.09
CA ILE A 161 9.14 13.23 1.29
C ILE A 161 8.30 13.37 2.58
N LYS A 162 7.57 12.34 2.98
CA LYS A 162 6.79 12.32 4.23
C LYS A 162 7.68 12.44 5.48
N GLY A 163 8.95 12.00 5.37
CA GLY A 163 9.95 12.05 6.42
C GLY A 163 10.99 13.17 6.28
N GLU A 164 10.77 14.15 5.39
CA GLU A 164 11.76 15.17 5.01
C GLU A 164 12.40 15.89 6.22
N ALA A 165 11.60 16.31 7.20
CA ALA A 165 12.11 17.02 8.37
C ALA A 165 13.15 16.21 9.15
N ILE A 166 12.92 14.92 9.36
CA ILE A 166 13.86 14.02 10.03
C ILE A 166 15.04 13.72 9.12
N GLY A 167 14.81 13.45 7.83
CA GLY A 167 15.87 13.18 6.85
C GLY A 167 16.89 14.32 6.80
N VAL A 168 16.43 15.55 6.66
CA VAL A 168 17.29 16.75 6.62
C VAL A 168 18.02 16.99 7.95
N ALA A 169 17.35 16.76 9.09
CA ALA A 169 17.98 16.90 10.40
C ALA A 169 19.10 15.86 10.60
N MET A 170 18.88 14.61 10.19
CA MET A 170 19.85 13.53 10.29
C MET A 170 21.00 13.70 9.31
N GLN A 171 20.76 14.19 8.09
CA GLN A 171 21.80 14.55 7.12
C GLN A 171 22.79 15.56 7.70
N LYS A 172 22.29 16.59 8.40
CA LYS A 172 23.15 17.58 9.07
C LYS A 172 23.92 16.97 10.25
N ALA A 173 23.32 16.03 10.97
CA ALA A 173 23.91 15.42 12.17
C ALA A 173 24.89 14.28 11.85
N LEU A 174 24.87 13.72 10.64
CA LEU A 174 25.64 12.57 10.17
C LEU A 174 26.22 12.84 8.76
N PRO A 175 27.09 13.86 8.61
CA PRO A 175 27.58 14.27 7.29
C PRO A 175 28.52 13.26 6.63
N GLN A 176 28.93 12.21 7.34
CA GLN A 176 29.74 11.11 6.80
C GLN A 176 28.97 10.14 5.91
N TYR A 177 27.62 10.14 5.96
CA TYR A 177 26.78 9.29 5.11
C TYR A 177 26.12 10.08 3.98
N GLU A 178 25.86 9.42 2.87
CA GLU A 178 25.09 9.98 1.77
C GLU A 178 23.59 9.93 2.13
N PHE A 179 22.89 11.06 2.10
CA PHE A 179 21.45 11.13 2.30
C PHE A 179 20.74 11.48 0.99
N VAL A 180 19.75 10.66 0.59
CA VAL A 180 18.99 10.81 -0.65
C VAL A 180 17.51 10.89 -0.36
N MET A 181 16.87 12.02 -0.72
CA MET A 181 15.43 12.15 -0.67
C MET A 181 14.81 11.57 -1.94
N LEU A 182 13.92 10.59 -1.79
CA LEU A 182 13.18 9.96 -2.89
C LEU A 182 12.02 10.86 -3.32
N LYS A 183 12.34 11.89 -4.12
CA LYS A 183 11.37 12.89 -4.61
C LYS A 183 11.61 13.18 -6.08
N GLY A 184 10.55 13.15 -6.89
CA GLY A 184 10.62 13.48 -8.32
C GLY A 184 11.40 12.46 -9.15
N MET A 185 11.57 11.25 -8.64
CA MET A 185 12.28 10.14 -9.27
C MET A 185 11.30 9.20 -9.96
N SER A 186 11.74 8.59 -11.06
CA SER A 186 11.07 7.44 -11.67
C SER A 186 11.11 6.23 -10.71
N ARG A 187 10.26 5.24 -10.98
CA ARG A 187 10.27 3.97 -10.21
C ARG A 187 11.62 3.26 -10.25
N ASP A 188 12.30 3.30 -11.40
CA ASP A 188 13.60 2.63 -11.55
C ASP A 188 14.68 3.37 -10.77
N GLU A 189 14.67 4.71 -10.75
CA GLU A 189 15.58 5.50 -9.90
C GLU A 189 15.32 5.25 -8.41
N VAL A 190 14.05 5.14 -7.99
CA VAL A 190 13.70 4.77 -6.60
C VAL A 190 14.23 3.37 -6.26
N LYS A 191 13.99 2.36 -7.12
CA LYS A 191 14.50 1.00 -6.94
C LYS A 191 16.02 0.97 -6.82
N GLN A 192 16.72 1.66 -7.72
CA GLN A 192 18.18 1.71 -7.72
C GLN A 192 18.69 2.34 -6.42
N ASN A 193 18.17 3.50 -6.03
CA ASN A 193 18.58 4.17 -4.80
C ASN A 193 18.35 3.30 -3.56
N LEU A 194 17.18 2.65 -3.46
CA LEU A 194 16.90 1.72 -2.36
C LEU A 194 17.82 0.50 -2.40
N ALA A 195 18.06 -0.11 -3.58
CA ALA A 195 18.92 -1.28 -3.72
C ALA A 195 20.38 -1.00 -3.34
N GLU A 196 20.88 0.20 -3.62
CA GLU A 196 22.22 0.62 -3.23
C GLU A 196 22.33 1.08 -1.76
N SER A 197 21.20 1.42 -1.11
CA SER A 197 21.20 1.99 0.24
C SER A 197 21.28 0.91 1.29
N LYS A 198 22.02 1.16 2.38
CA LYS A 198 22.00 0.36 3.59
C LYS A 198 20.75 0.60 4.44
N LEU A 199 20.17 1.81 4.35
CA LEU A 199 19.05 2.21 5.20
C LEU A 199 18.03 3.06 4.46
N PHE A 200 16.75 2.79 4.72
CA PHE A 200 15.63 3.66 4.41
C PHE A 200 14.97 4.14 5.70
N ILE A 201 14.74 5.45 5.82
CA ILE A 201 14.04 6.03 6.96
C ILE A 201 12.69 6.61 6.52
N ASP A 202 11.59 6.21 7.17
CA ASP A 202 10.26 6.70 6.90
C ASP A 202 9.55 7.18 8.17
N PHE A 203 9.64 8.48 8.40
CA PHE A 203 9.03 9.15 9.55
C PHE A 203 7.72 9.83 9.20
N GLY A 204 7.13 9.48 8.08
CA GLY A 204 5.80 9.91 7.70
C GLY A 204 4.68 9.31 8.55
N HIS A 205 3.47 9.77 8.33
CA HIS A 205 2.27 9.10 8.76
C HIS A 205 1.91 7.99 7.75
N HIS A 206 1.55 6.82 8.28
CA HIS A 206 1.20 5.65 7.48
C HIS A 206 -0.31 5.37 7.61
N PRO A 207 -1.14 5.94 6.74
CA PRO A 207 -2.60 5.82 6.84
C PRO A 207 -3.15 4.49 6.36
N GLY A 208 -2.31 3.69 5.74
CA GLY A 208 -2.64 2.40 5.16
C GLY A 208 -1.44 1.47 5.21
N ARG A 209 -1.27 0.66 4.15
CA ARG A 209 -0.16 -0.28 4.02
C ARG A 209 0.89 0.27 3.06
N ASP A 210 1.67 1.26 3.52
CA ASP A 210 2.63 1.99 2.70
C ASP A 210 3.60 1.04 1.98
N ARG A 211 3.90 1.32 0.70
CA ARG A 211 4.69 0.44 -0.17
C ARG A 211 6.19 0.61 0.04
N LEU A 212 6.69 1.85 0.07
CA LEU A 212 8.13 2.13 0.18
C LEU A 212 8.84 1.39 1.30
N PRO A 213 8.28 1.27 2.53
CA PRO A 213 8.86 0.43 3.58
C PRO A 213 9.01 -1.04 3.19
N ARG A 214 8.02 -1.62 2.51
CA ARG A 214 8.04 -3.01 2.05
C ARG A 214 9.01 -3.20 0.89
N GLU A 215 9.00 -2.29 -0.06
CA GLU A 215 9.87 -2.25 -1.23
C GLU A 215 11.35 -2.12 -0.82
N SER A 216 11.66 -1.22 0.14
CA SER A 216 13.01 -1.03 0.64
C SER A 216 13.56 -2.29 1.30
N VAL A 217 12.78 -2.90 2.20
CA VAL A 217 13.19 -4.13 2.91
C VAL A 217 13.36 -5.30 1.94
N THR A 218 12.54 -5.40 0.89
CA THR A 218 12.65 -6.41 -0.16
C THR A 218 13.95 -6.28 -0.95
N LEU A 219 14.42 -5.06 -1.17
CA LEU A 219 15.70 -4.76 -1.82
C LEU A 219 16.92 -4.90 -0.88
N GLY A 220 16.72 -5.45 0.32
CA GLY A 220 17.77 -5.69 1.30
C GLY A 220 18.11 -4.48 2.17
N THR A 221 17.40 -3.38 2.07
CA THR A 221 17.64 -2.16 2.84
C THR A 221 17.08 -2.32 4.26
N CYS A 222 17.82 -1.89 5.29
CA CYS A 222 17.28 -1.76 6.65
C CYS A 222 16.21 -0.67 6.68
N LEU A 223 15.32 -0.71 7.69
CA LEU A 223 14.19 0.20 7.78
C LEU A 223 14.06 0.80 9.17
N LEU A 224 14.01 2.13 9.27
CA LEU A 224 13.52 2.84 10.45
C LEU A 224 12.19 3.50 10.14
N THR A 225 11.22 3.38 11.05
CA THR A 225 9.89 4.00 10.86
C THR A 225 9.47 4.85 12.06
N SER A 226 8.50 5.74 11.81
CA SER A 226 7.78 6.41 12.88
C SER A 226 6.83 5.45 13.61
N LYS A 227 6.51 5.77 14.88
CA LYS A 227 5.42 5.14 15.64
C LYS A 227 4.07 5.82 15.35
N LYS A 228 3.73 5.98 14.04
CA LYS A 228 2.48 6.63 13.60
C LYS A 228 1.75 5.76 12.57
N GLY A 229 0.41 5.77 12.64
CA GLY A 229 -0.42 4.98 11.74
C GLY A 229 -0.13 3.48 11.81
N SER A 230 -0.19 2.80 10.69
CA SER A 230 0.09 1.35 10.59
C SER A 230 1.54 1.00 10.98
N ALA A 231 2.50 1.88 10.77
CA ALA A 231 3.89 1.64 11.18
C ALA A 231 4.07 1.51 12.70
N ALA A 232 3.16 2.05 13.50
CA ALA A 232 3.18 1.85 14.96
C ALA A 232 2.84 0.40 15.35
N LEU A 233 2.06 -0.30 14.54
CA LEU A 233 1.58 -1.65 14.85
C LEU A 233 2.60 -2.70 14.37
N GLN A 234 2.96 -3.61 15.28
CA GLN A 234 3.87 -4.72 14.95
C GLN A 234 3.24 -5.71 13.97
N SER A 235 1.91 -5.82 13.98
CA SER A 235 1.15 -6.66 13.07
C SER A 235 1.12 -6.15 11.62
N ASP A 236 1.35 -4.86 11.39
CA ASP A 236 1.32 -4.25 10.07
C ASP A 236 2.74 -4.04 9.50
N VAL A 237 3.69 -3.63 10.35
CA VAL A 237 5.10 -3.47 10.00
C VAL A 237 5.94 -4.21 11.04
N CYS A 238 6.27 -5.48 10.77
CA CYS A 238 6.91 -6.38 11.74
C CYS A 238 8.45 -6.31 11.74
N ILE A 239 9.00 -5.10 11.72
CA ILE A 239 10.43 -4.85 11.95
C ILE A 239 10.75 -4.93 13.45
N PRO A 240 12.02 -5.12 13.85
CA PRO A 240 12.39 -5.08 15.25
C PRO A 240 11.92 -3.78 15.94
N PRO A 241 11.24 -3.85 17.11
CA PRO A 241 10.65 -2.68 17.76
C PRO A 241 11.64 -1.54 18.05
N ARG A 242 12.94 -1.86 18.20
CA ARG A 242 14.01 -0.89 18.43
C ARG A 242 14.30 0.03 17.23
N PHE A 243 13.74 -0.27 16.05
CA PHE A 243 13.82 0.55 14.84
C PHE A 243 12.54 1.36 14.57
N LYS A 244 11.64 1.43 15.54
CA LYS A 244 10.45 2.30 15.50
C LYS A 244 10.59 3.41 16.54
N PHE A 245 10.42 4.67 16.12
CA PHE A 245 10.67 5.84 16.97
C PHE A 245 9.53 6.87 16.92
N TYR A 246 9.42 7.69 17.95
CA TYR A 246 8.73 8.97 17.85
C TYR A 246 9.67 10.01 17.22
N SER A 247 9.10 11.01 16.54
CA SER A 247 9.89 12.00 15.79
C SER A 247 10.77 12.91 16.65
N ASP A 248 10.50 13.01 17.94
CA ASP A 248 11.25 13.78 18.94
C ASP A 248 12.43 13.00 19.55
N GLU A 249 12.55 11.70 19.26
CA GLU A 249 13.64 10.86 19.77
C GLU A 249 14.94 10.99 18.95
N SER A 250 15.32 12.22 18.54
CA SER A 250 16.43 12.48 17.60
C SER A 250 17.75 11.79 17.96
N HIS A 251 18.11 11.72 19.24
CA HIS A 251 19.33 11.02 19.68
C HIS A 251 19.28 9.51 19.43
N LYS A 252 18.13 8.89 19.65
CA LYS A 252 17.94 7.45 19.41
C LYS A 252 17.92 7.15 17.92
N ILE A 253 17.24 7.99 17.14
CA ILE A 253 17.19 7.91 15.67
C ILE A 253 18.63 7.98 15.11
N LYS A 254 19.43 8.97 15.56
CA LYS A 254 20.82 9.12 15.14
C LYS A 254 21.64 7.85 15.40
N ARG A 255 21.55 7.28 16.60
CA ARG A 255 22.27 6.04 16.96
C ARG A 255 21.82 4.85 16.12
N ALA A 256 20.51 4.72 15.89
CA ALA A 256 19.97 3.63 15.07
C ALA A 256 20.40 3.74 13.60
N ILE A 257 20.52 4.95 13.05
CA ILE A 257 21.07 5.18 11.70
C ILE A 257 22.52 4.70 11.65
N GLN A 258 23.36 5.12 12.62
CA GLN A 258 24.76 4.69 12.69
C GLN A 258 24.87 3.17 12.83
N GLU A 259 24.06 2.56 13.69
CA GLU A 259 24.03 1.11 13.88
C GLU A 259 23.68 0.37 12.58
N CYS A 260 22.61 0.82 11.86
CA CYS A 260 22.20 0.21 10.61
C CYS A 260 23.22 0.37 9.48
N VAL A 261 23.95 1.49 9.42
CA VAL A 261 24.90 1.76 8.35
C VAL A 261 26.25 1.10 8.64
N ASP A 262 26.77 1.26 9.87
CA ASP A 262 28.11 0.79 10.24
C ASP A 262 28.16 -0.74 10.45
N ASN A 263 27.06 -1.35 10.90
CA ASN A 263 26.94 -2.79 11.15
C ASN A 263 25.93 -3.47 10.21
N TYR A 264 25.82 -2.97 8.98
CA TYR A 264 24.76 -3.35 8.03
C TYR A 264 24.60 -4.86 7.87
N ASP A 265 25.68 -5.62 7.72
CA ASP A 265 25.61 -7.06 7.45
C ASP A 265 24.89 -7.83 8.57
N LEU A 266 25.16 -7.46 9.83
CA LEU A 266 24.51 -8.07 10.98
C LEU A 266 23.06 -7.58 11.14
N VAL A 267 22.87 -6.25 11.06
CA VAL A 267 21.57 -5.63 11.30
C VAL A 267 20.57 -5.98 10.21
N SER A 268 21.02 -6.11 8.96
CA SER A 268 20.12 -6.42 7.84
C SER A 268 19.44 -7.80 8.00
N GLU A 269 20.07 -8.77 8.68
CA GLU A 269 19.49 -10.08 8.94
C GLU A 269 18.26 -10.02 9.86
N GLU A 270 18.19 -9.03 10.74
CA GLU A 270 17.05 -8.85 11.64
C GLU A 270 15.75 -8.47 10.91
N PHE A 271 15.84 -8.02 9.67
CA PHE A 271 14.70 -7.72 8.80
C PHE A 271 14.20 -8.94 8.00
N GLU A 272 14.90 -10.08 8.05
CA GLU A 272 14.51 -11.28 7.30
C GLU A 272 13.11 -11.80 7.66
N PRO A 273 12.64 -11.77 8.91
CA PRO A 273 11.24 -12.11 9.22
C PRO A 273 10.24 -11.24 8.46
N TYR A 274 10.50 -9.94 8.33
CA TYR A 274 9.62 -9.05 7.58
C TYR A 274 9.69 -9.30 6.07
N ARG A 275 10.87 -9.55 5.51
CA ARG A 275 11.05 -9.95 4.11
C ARG A 275 10.25 -11.22 3.80
N ASN A 276 10.25 -12.20 4.70
CA ASN A 276 9.50 -13.44 4.54
C ASN A 276 7.98 -13.21 4.51
N VAL A 277 7.46 -12.29 5.34
CA VAL A 277 6.06 -11.88 5.28
C VAL A 277 5.74 -11.26 3.91
N ILE A 278 6.58 -10.34 3.43
CA ILE A 278 6.37 -9.65 2.15
C ILE A 278 6.41 -10.64 0.97
N ARG A 279 7.32 -11.61 0.96
CA ARG A 279 7.38 -12.66 -0.08
C ARG A 279 6.11 -13.50 -0.18
N GLN A 280 5.32 -13.59 0.88
CA GLN A 280 4.05 -14.33 0.89
C GLN A 280 2.85 -13.48 0.48
N GLU A 281 3.00 -12.16 0.34
CA GLU A 281 1.89 -11.23 0.14
C GLU A 281 1.04 -11.58 -1.08
N LYS A 282 1.64 -11.91 -2.22
CA LYS A 282 0.90 -12.26 -3.43
C LYS A 282 0.02 -13.50 -3.23
N ARG A 283 0.57 -14.55 -2.62
CA ARG A 283 -0.20 -15.76 -2.32
C ARG A 283 -1.37 -15.48 -1.38
N VAL A 284 -1.12 -14.67 -0.34
CA VAL A 284 -2.16 -14.31 0.63
C VAL A 284 -3.21 -13.39 0.00
N PHE A 285 -2.81 -12.50 -0.91
CA PHE A 285 -3.73 -11.66 -1.68
C PHE A 285 -4.70 -12.49 -2.51
N ILE A 286 -4.21 -13.51 -3.22
CA ILE A 286 -5.06 -14.44 -3.98
C ILE A 286 -6.05 -15.16 -3.05
N GLN A 287 -5.63 -15.62 -1.88
CA GLN A 287 -6.52 -16.24 -0.88
C GLN A 287 -7.60 -15.26 -0.39
N HIS A 288 -7.25 -13.99 -0.19
CA HIS A 288 -8.22 -12.95 0.18
C HIS A 288 -9.26 -12.72 -0.92
N ILE A 289 -8.83 -12.70 -2.19
CA ILE A 289 -9.73 -12.59 -3.34
C ILE A 289 -10.68 -13.79 -3.39
N GLU A 290 -10.17 -15.01 -3.25
CA GLU A 290 -11.01 -16.22 -3.21
C GLU A 290 -12.06 -16.17 -2.10
N ASN A 291 -11.68 -15.71 -0.90
CA ASN A 291 -12.59 -15.55 0.21
C ASN A 291 -13.65 -14.47 -0.09
N LEU A 292 -13.23 -13.33 -0.63
CA LEU A 292 -14.14 -12.25 -1.03
C LEU A 292 -15.21 -12.71 -2.03
N LEU A 293 -14.84 -13.55 -3.00
CA LEU A 293 -15.76 -14.09 -4.00
C LEU A 293 -16.76 -15.12 -3.44
N ARG A 294 -16.59 -15.56 -2.19
CA ARG A 294 -17.51 -16.47 -1.48
C ARG A 294 -18.46 -15.75 -0.52
N LEU A 295 -18.12 -14.52 -0.11
CA LEU A 295 -18.94 -13.69 0.78
C LEU A 295 -20.21 -13.21 0.08
#